data_770540ebe9cca684f913ba0f12fd2f61
#
_entry.id   770540ebe9cca684f913ba0f12fd2f61
#
_cell.length_a   1.000
_cell.length_b   1.000
_cell.length_c   1.000
_cell.angle_alpha   90.00
_cell.angle_beta   90.00
_cell.angle_gamma   90.00
#
_symmetry.space_group_name_H-M   'P 1'
#
loop_
_entity.id
_entity.type
_entity.pdbx_description
1 polymer ?
#
loop_
_entity_poly.entity_id
_entity_poly.type
_entity_poly.pdbx_seq_one_letter_code
_entity_poly.pdbx_strand_id
1 'polypeptide(L)'
;VDETTGSAVLSEVCDVFTGTAGTDPGHGDGPASDGAPSGIPPELARRTPFLEHPNFVAYRSETEMMRYLRRLGDADLALDRTMIPLGSCTMKLNAATEMIPITWPAFSDIHPFAPADQAQGYHELIGELEAALCRITGYDTVSLQPNAGSQGELAGLLAISRYHASRGDDERNVCLIPDSAHGTNAASAAMAGMRVVVVSTDDAGNVDLIDLAEKATQHSGELAAAMVTYPSTHG
;
A
#
# COMPACT_ATOMS: atom_id res chain seq x y z
N VAL A 1 -1.60 0.72 -23.14
CA VAL A 1 -2.14 -0.60 -23.51
C VAL A 1 -1.56 -1.62 -22.57
N ASP A 2 -2.41 -2.39 -21.94
CA ASP A 2 -2.06 -3.43 -20.97
C ASP A 2 -2.96 -4.68 -21.22
N GLU A 3 -2.88 -5.66 -20.34
CA GLU A 3 -3.64 -6.91 -20.42
C GLU A 3 -5.16 -6.73 -20.31
N THR A 4 -5.62 -5.57 -19.84
CA THR A 4 -7.06 -5.25 -19.71
C THR A 4 -7.59 -4.54 -20.94
N THR A 5 -6.74 -4.12 -21.86
CA THR A 5 -7.09 -3.36 -23.06
C THR A 5 -7.73 -4.28 -24.10
N GLY A 6 -9.03 -4.20 -24.24
CA GLY A 6 -9.80 -5.00 -25.22
C GLY A 6 -9.61 -4.55 -26.67
N SER A 7 -9.97 -5.43 -27.62
CA SER A 7 -9.85 -5.16 -29.07
C SER A 7 -10.58 -3.90 -29.53
N ALA A 8 -11.73 -3.58 -28.93
CA ALA A 8 -12.48 -2.37 -29.24
C ALA A 8 -11.70 -1.09 -28.94
N VAL A 9 -11.05 -1.05 -27.77
CA VAL A 9 -10.21 0.09 -27.34
C VAL A 9 -8.97 0.18 -28.23
N LEU A 10 -8.35 -0.95 -28.60
CA LEU A 10 -7.24 -0.96 -29.54
C LEU A 10 -7.64 -0.40 -30.92
N SER A 11 -8.83 -0.76 -31.41
CA SER A 11 -9.35 -0.22 -32.65
C SER A 11 -9.54 1.29 -32.59
N GLU A 12 -10.16 1.80 -31.51
CA GLU A 12 -10.34 3.24 -31.29
C GLU A 12 -9.00 3.99 -31.24
N VAL A 13 -8.02 3.45 -30.55
CA VAL A 13 -6.66 4.03 -30.50
C VAL A 13 -6.02 4.05 -31.88
N CYS A 14 -6.11 2.95 -32.64
CA CYS A 14 -5.61 2.90 -34.00
C CYS A 14 -6.30 3.92 -34.92
N ASP A 15 -7.60 4.05 -34.82
CA ASP A 15 -8.40 5.01 -35.62
C ASP A 15 -7.99 6.46 -35.36
N VAL A 16 -7.68 6.80 -34.10
CA VAL A 16 -7.16 8.13 -33.75
C VAL A 16 -5.83 8.45 -34.45
N PHE A 17 -4.93 7.45 -34.51
CA PHE A 17 -3.59 7.66 -35.10
C PHE A 17 -3.57 7.51 -36.62
N THR A 18 -4.44 6.69 -37.20
CA THR A 18 -4.45 6.46 -38.65
C THR A 18 -5.43 7.34 -39.41
N GLY A 19 -6.36 7.97 -38.73
CA GLY A 19 -7.42 8.78 -39.33
C GLY A 19 -8.43 7.95 -40.15
N THR A 20 -8.45 6.64 -39.98
CA THR A 20 -9.30 5.70 -40.69
C THR A 20 -10.32 5.09 -39.74
N ALA A 21 -11.52 5.61 -39.68
CA ALA A 21 -12.60 4.98 -38.95
C ALA A 21 -12.95 3.62 -39.61
N GLY A 22 -12.77 2.52 -38.86
CA GLY A 22 -13.40 1.25 -39.19
C GLY A 22 -12.60 0.21 -39.99
N THR A 23 -11.30 0.26 -40.06
CA THR A 23 -10.50 -0.89 -40.48
C THR A 23 -10.07 -1.71 -39.26
N ASP A 24 -10.79 -2.80 -39.01
CA ASP A 24 -10.40 -3.81 -38.03
C ASP A 24 -8.92 -4.23 -38.30
N PRO A 25 -8.00 -4.03 -37.37
CA PRO A 25 -6.60 -4.44 -37.55
C PRO A 25 -6.41 -5.95 -37.56
N GLY A 26 -7.48 -6.73 -37.76
CA GLY A 26 -7.36 -8.18 -37.99
C GLY A 26 -6.85 -8.94 -36.78
N HIS A 27 -7.38 -8.67 -35.58
CA HIS A 27 -7.15 -9.52 -34.43
C HIS A 27 -7.96 -10.82 -34.64
N GLY A 28 -7.30 -11.83 -35.18
CA GLY A 28 -7.84 -13.17 -35.13
C GLY A 28 -7.88 -13.64 -33.67
N ASP A 29 -9.05 -13.96 -33.16
CA ASP A 29 -9.28 -14.72 -31.91
C ASP A 29 -8.78 -16.18 -32.03
N GLY A 30 -7.68 -16.40 -32.71
CA GLY A 30 -7.04 -17.71 -32.83
C GLY A 30 -5.87 -17.84 -31.86
N PRO A 31 -5.60 -19.04 -31.36
CA PRO A 31 -4.35 -19.28 -30.65
C PRO A 31 -3.20 -18.79 -31.54
N ALA A 32 -2.24 -18.07 -30.96
CA ALA A 32 -1.09 -17.55 -31.68
C ALA A 32 -0.55 -18.62 -32.63
N SER A 33 -0.65 -18.37 -33.95
CA SER A 33 -0.15 -19.32 -34.92
C SER A 33 1.35 -19.49 -34.71
N ASP A 34 1.85 -20.72 -34.77
CA ASP A 34 3.27 -21.07 -34.62
C ASP A 34 4.22 -20.37 -35.62
N GLY A 35 3.78 -19.27 -36.23
CA GLY A 35 4.54 -18.49 -37.19
C GLY A 35 4.38 -16.99 -37.09
N ALA A 36 3.67 -16.45 -36.06
CA ALA A 36 3.67 -15.01 -35.81
C ALA A 36 5.08 -14.56 -35.41
N PRO A 37 5.64 -13.50 -36.02
CA PRO A 37 6.94 -13.01 -35.62
C PRO A 37 6.87 -12.59 -34.16
N SER A 38 7.58 -13.32 -33.30
CA SER A 38 7.79 -12.94 -31.93
C SER A 38 8.39 -11.54 -31.94
N GLY A 39 7.76 -10.57 -31.30
CA GLY A 39 8.32 -9.22 -31.15
C GLY A 39 9.60 -9.19 -30.30
N ILE A 40 10.05 -10.38 -29.84
CA ILE A 40 11.29 -10.54 -29.07
C ILE A 40 12.44 -10.81 -30.07
N PRO A 41 13.48 -9.95 -30.13
CA PRO A 41 14.67 -10.21 -30.91
C PRO A 41 15.25 -11.59 -30.61
N PRO A 42 15.74 -12.34 -31.60
CA PRO A 42 16.26 -13.70 -31.43
C PRO A 42 17.36 -13.83 -30.37
N GLU A 43 18.18 -12.78 -30.20
CA GLU A 43 19.24 -12.72 -29.20
C GLU A 43 18.70 -12.58 -27.77
N LEU A 44 17.49 -12.06 -27.59
CA LEU A 44 16.81 -11.94 -26.30
C LEU A 44 15.85 -13.10 -26.02
N ALA A 45 15.61 -13.96 -27.02
CA ALA A 45 14.76 -15.12 -26.85
C ALA A 45 15.37 -16.10 -25.84
N ARG A 46 14.58 -16.55 -24.87
CA ARG A 46 15.00 -17.54 -23.88
C ARG A 46 15.31 -18.87 -24.57
N ARG A 47 16.51 -19.41 -24.31
CA ARG A 47 16.95 -20.73 -24.79
C ARG A 47 17.12 -21.75 -23.67
N THR A 48 17.00 -21.31 -22.42
CA THR A 48 17.11 -22.20 -21.26
C THR A 48 15.73 -22.74 -20.86
N PRO A 49 15.65 -23.96 -20.32
CA PRO A 49 14.42 -24.48 -19.73
C PRO A 49 13.89 -23.56 -18.63
N PHE A 50 12.57 -23.54 -18.41
CA PHE A 50 11.93 -22.78 -17.36
C PHE A 50 10.65 -23.48 -16.88
N LEU A 51 10.22 -23.17 -15.66
CA LEU A 51 9.03 -23.77 -15.05
C LEU A 51 9.05 -25.31 -15.05
N GLU A 52 10.22 -25.91 -14.79
CA GLU A 52 10.41 -27.37 -14.83
C GLU A 52 9.86 -28.08 -13.58
N HIS A 53 9.55 -27.32 -12.50
CA HIS A 53 8.99 -27.93 -11.31
C HIS A 53 7.62 -28.55 -11.60
N PRO A 54 7.35 -29.79 -11.12
CA PRO A 54 6.11 -30.52 -11.44
C PRO A 54 4.81 -29.74 -11.16
N ASN A 55 4.80 -28.84 -10.20
CA ASN A 55 3.62 -28.03 -9.87
C ASN A 55 3.14 -27.17 -11.05
N PHE A 56 4.02 -26.78 -11.97
CA PHE A 56 3.64 -25.98 -13.13
C PHE A 56 2.93 -26.77 -14.22
N VAL A 57 2.95 -28.10 -14.12
CA VAL A 57 2.34 -29.00 -15.11
C VAL A 57 1.32 -29.99 -14.54
N ALA A 58 1.23 -30.10 -13.20
CA ALA A 58 0.42 -31.13 -12.54
C ALA A 58 -1.07 -30.74 -12.38
N TYR A 59 -1.38 -29.47 -12.20
CA TYR A 59 -2.73 -29.01 -11.84
C TYR A 59 -3.39 -28.31 -13.03
N ARG A 60 -3.88 -29.10 -13.99
CA ARG A 60 -4.37 -28.62 -15.28
C ARG A 60 -5.87 -28.54 -15.40
N SER A 61 -6.61 -29.10 -14.47
CA SER A 61 -8.06 -28.94 -14.40
C SER A 61 -8.44 -27.97 -13.27
N GLU A 62 -9.60 -27.32 -13.39
CA GLU A 62 -10.15 -26.46 -12.36
C GLU A 62 -10.21 -27.17 -11.00
N THR A 63 -10.76 -28.38 -10.97
CA THR A 63 -10.87 -29.17 -9.74
C THR A 63 -9.51 -29.48 -9.10
N GLU A 64 -8.51 -29.84 -9.89
CA GLU A 64 -7.16 -30.10 -9.37
C GLU A 64 -6.52 -28.84 -8.82
N MET A 65 -6.68 -27.70 -9.51
CA MET A 65 -6.18 -26.41 -9.05
C MET A 65 -6.86 -25.99 -7.75
N MET A 66 -8.18 -26.09 -7.66
CA MET A 66 -8.93 -25.76 -6.43
C MET A 66 -8.46 -26.61 -5.24
N ARG A 67 -8.26 -27.90 -5.43
CA ARG A 67 -7.75 -28.82 -4.39
C ARG A 67 -6.31 -28.50 -4.02
N TYR A 68 -5.49 -28.11 -4.98
CA TYR A 68 -4.11 -27.69 -4.72
C TYR A 68 -4.07 -26.39 -3.90
N LEU A 69 -4.84 -25.39 -4.28
CA LEU A 69 -4.95 -24.11 -3.53
C LEU A 69 -5.48 -24.35 -2.11
N ARG A 70 -6.49 -25.21 -1.96
CA ARG A 70 -7.00 -25.56 -0.63
C ARG A 70 -5.92 -26.22 0.23
N ARG A 71 -5.17 -27.15 -0.32
CA ARG A 71 -4.06 -27.82 0.40
C ARG A 71 -2.97 -26.82 0.82
N LEU A 72 -2.63 -25.85 -0.04
CA LEU A 72 -1.68 -24.79 0.32
C LEU A 72 -2.27 -23.89 1.42
N GLY A 73 -3.51 -23.48 1.29
CA GLY A 73 -4.20 -22.70 2.29
C GLY A 73 -4.30 -23.41 3.64
N ASP A 74 -4.47 -24.75 3.66
CA ASP A 74 -4.51 -25.52 4.89
C ASP A 74 -3.15 -25.70 5.57
N ALA A 75 -2.07 -25.50 4.85
CA ALA A 75 -0.71 -25.54 5.38
C ALA A 75 -0.27 -24.22 6.01
N ASP A 76 -1.02 -23.15 5.78
CA ASP A 76 -0.70 -21.82 6.27
C ASP A 76 -1.69 -21.36 7.35
N LEU A 77 -1.37 -20.24 8.00
CA LEU A 77 -2.25 -19.60 8.97
C LEU A 77 -3.49 -19.04 8.27
N ALA A 78 -4.65 -19.29 8.83
CA ALA A 78 -5.91 -18.76 8.33
C ALA A 78 -6.84 -18.39 9.48
N LEU A 79 -7.58 -17.30 9.33
CA LEU A 79 -8.43 -16.71 10.35
C LEU A 79 -9.57 -17.60 10.83
N ASP A 80 -10.04 -18.48 9.94
CA ASP A 80 -11.12 -19.40 10.23
C ASP A 80 -10.71 -20.60 11.10
N ARG A 81 -9.41 -20.78 11.36
CA ARG A 81 -8.89 -21.96 12.07
C ARG A 81 -7.66 -21.75 12.94
N THR A 82 -7.06 -20.56 12.93
CA THR A 82 -5.86 -20.28 13.70
C THR A 82 -5.91 -18.92 14.37
N MET A 83 -5.20 -18.79 15.50
CA MET A 83 -4.95 -17.50 16.11
C MET A 83 -3.81 -16.79 15.37
N ILE A 84 -3.94 -15.47 15.25
CA ILE A 84 -2.94 -14.65 14.60
C ILE A 84 -1.80 -14.39 15.58
N PRO A 85 -0.53 -14.58 15.17
CA PRO A 85 0.61 -14.39 16.04
C PRO A 85 0.88 -12.91 16.39
N LEU A 86 0.41 -11.97 15.55
CA LEU A 86 0.59 -10.52 15.74
C LEU A 86 -0.70 -9.78 15.37
N GLY A 87 -1.15 -8.87 16.25
CA GLY A 87 -2.44 -8.20 16.11
C GLY A 87 -2.53 -7.19 14.95
N SER A 88 -1.41 -6.61 14.53
CA SER A 88 -1.41 -5.52 13.53
C SER A 88 -1.20 -5.98 12.09
N CYS A 89 -0.60 -7.14 11.88
CA CYS A 89 0.02 -7.46 10.61
C CYS A 89 -0.89 -7.59 9.44
N THR A 90 -2.17 -7.97 9.61
CA THR A 90 -2.83 -8.47 8.42
C THR A 90 -4.32 -8.39 8.43
N MET A 91 -4.94 -8.07 9.55
CA MET A 91 -6.27 -8.59 9.68
C MET A 91 -7.34 -7.52 9.74
N LYS A 92 -7.34 -6.71 8.72
CA LYS A 92 -8.46 -5.82 8.39
C LYS A 92 -9.52 -6.65 7.68
N LEU A 93 -10.25 -7.44 8.46
CA LEU A 93 -11.35 -8.21 7.92
C LEU A 93 -12.53 -7.30 7.62
N ASN A 94 -12.88 -7.25 6.35
CA ASN A 94 -14.10 -6.62 5.89
C ASN A 94 -15.12 -7.70 5.53
N ALA A 95 -16.39 -7.42 5.75
CA ALA A 95 -17.46 -8.27 5.22
C ALA A 95 -17.38 -8.34 3.70
N ALA A 96 -17.69 -9.48 3.10
CA ALA A 96 -17.67 -9.63 1.65
C ALA A 96 -18.53 -8.58 0.94
N THR A 97 -19.67 -8.21 1.54
CA THR A 97 -20.55 -7.16 1.01
C THR A 97 -19.90 -5.78 0.99
N GLU A 98 -19.03 -5.46 1.94
CA GLU A 98 -18.27 -4.19 1.96
C GLU A 98 -17.21 -4.15 0.86
N MET A 99 -16.70 -5.32 0.45
CA MET A 99 -15.70 -5.43 -0.60
C MET A 99 -16.29 -5.45 -2.02
N ILE A 100 -17.57 -5.82 -2.18
CA ILE A 100 -18.20 -5.92 -3.50
C ILE A 100 -18.08 -4.64 -4.34
N PRO A 101 -18.29 -3.43 -3.81
CA PRO A 101 -18.23 -2.20 -4.61
C PRO A 101 -16.90 -1.98 -5.33
N ILE A 102 -15.76 -2.42 -4.74
CA ILE A 102 -14.45 -2.25 -5.40
C ILE A 102 -14.27 -3.11 -6.66
N THR A 103 -15.16 -4.08 -6.88
CA THR A 103 -15.16 -4.93 -8.09
C THR A 103 -16.01 -4.32 -9.22
N TRP A 104 -16.77 -3.28 -8.96
CA TRP A 104 -17.58 -2.65 -9.98
C TRP A 104 -16.72 -1.76 -10.89
N PRO A 105 -16.86 -1.86 -12.23
CA PRO A 105 -16.03 -1.09 -13.15
C PRO A 105 -16.07 0.43 -12.90
N ALA A 106 -17.19 0.96 -12.45
CA ALA A 106 -17.31 2.39 -12.10
C ALA A 106 -16.38 2.83 -10.97
N PHE A 107 -15.91 1.89 -10.14
CA PHE A 107 -14.94 2.14 -9.07
C PHE A 107 -13.53 1.63 -9.41
N SER A 108 -13.42 0.45 -10.05
CA SER A 108 -12.13 -0.19 -10.30
C SER A 108 -11.39 0.37 -11.51
N ASP A 109 -12.10 0.84 -12.53
CA ASP A 109 -11.53 1.13 -13.84
C ASP A 109 -11.22 2.61 -14.06
N ILE A 110 -11.34 3.45 -13.03
CA ILE A 110 -10.99 4.86 -13.12
C ILE A 110 -9.48 5.06 -12.95
N HIS A 111 -8.89 5.82 -13.86
CA HIS A 111 -7.48 6.17 -13.74
C HIS A 111 -7.22 7.14 -12.58
N PRO A 112 -6.15 6.98 -11.78
CA PRO A 112 -5.84 7.87 -10.65
C PRO A 112 -5.70 9.35 -11.02
N PHE A 113 -5.34 9.65 -12.28
CA PHE A 113 -5.22 11.01 -12.81
C PHE A 113 -6.37 11.39 -13.75
N ALA A 114 -7.53 10.76 -13.60
CA ALA A 114 -8.72 11.20 -14.31
C ALA A 114 -9.01 12.67 -13.97
N PRO A 115 -9.50 13.48 -14.92
CA PRO A 115 -9.92 14.85 -14.65
C PRO A 115 -10.93 14.93 -13.51
N ALA A 116 -10.82 15.97 -12.67
CA ALA A 116 -11.61 16.09 -11.45
C ALA A 116 -13.14 16.07 -11.70
N ASP A 117 -13.60 16.61 -12.83
CA ASP A 117 -14.99 16.59 -13.25
C ASP A 117 -15.50 15.18 -13.60
N GLN A 118 -14.61 14.24 -13.92
CA GLN A 118 -14.92 12.83 -14.17
C GLN A 118 -14.81 11.97 -12.89
N ALA A 119 -14.28 12.51 -11.81
CA ALA A 119 -14.05 11.81 -10.54
C ALA A 119 -14.83 12.42 -9.37
N GLN A 120 -15.92 13.15 -9.62
CA GLN A 120 -16.68 13.89 -8.60
C GLN A 120 -17.15 13.00 -7.45
N GLY A 121 -17.67 11.80 -7.74
CA GLY A 121 -18.12 10.86 -6.71
C GLY A 121 -16.99 10.41 -5.77
N TYR A 122 -15.78 10.22 -6.27
CA TYR A 122 -14.61 9.93 -5.44
C TYR A 122 -14.22 11.12 -4.55
N HIS A 123 -14.27 12.34 -5.09
CA HIS A 123 -13.98 13.54 -4.29
C HIS A 123 -15.00 13.75 -3.18
N GLU A 124 -16.27 13.50 -3.43
CA GLU A 124 -17.33 13.55 -2.43
C GLU A 124 -17.11 12.49 -1.35
N LEU A 125 -16.90 11.22 -1.72
CA LEU A 125 -16.62 10.13 -0.79
C LEU A 125 -15.41 10.41 0.11
N ILE A 126 -14.30 10.87 -0.48
CA ILE A 126 -13.08 11.20 0.26
C ILE A 126 -13.35 12.35 1.23
N GLY A 127 -13.99 13.43 0.76
CA GLY A 127 -14.28 14.59 1.61
C GLY A 127 -15.21 14.27 2.78
N GLU A 128 -16.24 13.45 2.56
CA GLU A 128 -17.13 12.99 3.63
C GLU A 128 -16.37 12.15 4.67
N LEU A 129 -15.50 11.24 4.23
CA LEU A 129 -14.72 10.40 5.12
C LEU A 129 -13.69 11.23 5.91
N GLU A 130 -12.97 12.14 5.29
CA GLU A 130 -12.06 13.07 5.96
C GLU A 130 -12.79 13.90 7.03
N ALA A 131 -13.95 14.44 6.70
CA ALA A 131 -14.77 15.20 7.65
C ALA A 131 -15.27 14.33 8.81
N ALA A 132 -15.66 13.07 8.54
CA ALA A 132 -16.05 12.13 9.59
C ALA A 132 -14.89 11.81 10.53
N LEU A 133 -13.71 11.55 9.98
CA LEU A 133 -12.50 11.28 10.76
C LEU A 133 -12.07 12.48 11.60
N CYS A 134 -12.13 13.71 11.09
CA CYS A 134 -11.89 14.91 11.87
C CYS A 134 -12.83 15.00 13.08
N ARG A 135 -14.12 14.72 12.90
CA ARG A 135 -15.09 14.74 14.01
C ARG A 135 -14.83 13.65 15.06
N ILE A 136 -14.38 12.46 14.63
CA ILE A 136 -14.11 11.32 15.52
C ILE A 136 -12.83 11.55 16.33
N THR A 137 -11.80 12.05 15.68
CA THR A 137 -10.45 12.18 16.27
C THR A 137 -10.20 13.52 16.96
N GLY A 138 -10.94 14.55 16.59
CA GLY A 138 -10.73 15.93 17.05
C GLY A 138 -9.57 16.65 16.34
N TYR A 139 -9.02 16.08 15.25
CA TYR A 139 -8.03 16.74 14.41
C TYR A 139 -8.68 17.82 13.53
N ASP A 140 -7.94 18.88 13.24
CA ASP A 140 -8.39 19.94 12.34
C ASP A 140 -8.51 19.46 10.90
N THR A 141 -7.59 18.59 10.48
CA THR A 141 -7.56 18.02 9.14
C THR A 141 -7.11 16.56 9.16
N VAL A 142 -7.56 15.80 8.16
CA VAL A 142 -7.15 14.42 7.89
C VAL A 142 -6.80 14.31 6.42
N SER A 143 -5.83 13.49 6.07
CA SER A 143 -5.50 13.14 4.69
C SER A 143 -5.59 11.63 4.49
N LEU A 144 -6.28 11.21 3.45
CA LEU A 144 -6.40 9.81 3.01
C LEU A 144 -5.38 9.43 1.92
N GLN A 145 -4.41 10.31 1.63
CA GLN A 145 -3.40 10.09 0.58
C GLN A 145 -2.43 8.93 0.88
N PRO A 146 -1.95 8.70 2.11
CA PRO A 146 -1.03 7.62 2.40
C PRO A 146 -1.64 6.24 2.10
N ASN A 147 -0.92 5.40 1.35
CA ASN A 147 -1.39 4.05 0.98
C ASN A 147 -1.15 2.99 2.06
N ALA A 148 -0.35 3.31 3.08
CA ALA A 148 -0.02 2.40 4.17
C ALA A 148 0.28 3.17 5.46
N GLY A 149 0.24 2.50 6.62
CA GLY A 149 0.57 3.10 7.90
C GLY A 149 1.96 3.74 7.93
N SER A 150 2.96 3.06 7.39
CA SER A 150 4.33 3.60 7.29
C SER A 150 4.43 4.86 6.43
N GLN A 151 3.63 4.98 5.38
CA GLN A 151 3.56 6.21 4.59
C GLN A 151 2.87 7.35 5.36
N GLY A 152 1.87 7.03 6.18
CA GLY A 152 1.23 7.98 7.08
C GLY A 152 2.19 8.50 8.15
N GLU A 153 2.99 7.60 8.75
CA GLU A 153 4.06 7.97 9.68
C GLU A 153 5.06 8.93 9.03
N LEU A 154 5.58 8.56 7.86
CA LEU A 154 6.53 9.39 7.12
C LEU A 154 5.93 10.75 6.75
N ALA A 155 4.69 10.77 6.23
CA ALA A 155 4.01 12.01 5.87
C ALA A 155 3.84 12.95 7.07
N GLY A 156 3.44 12.40 8.23
CA GLY A 156 3.34 13.15 9.48
C GLY A 156 4.68 13.73 9.94
N LEU A 157 5.74 12.93 9.92
CA LEU A 157 7.08 13.39 10.31
C LEU A 157 7.66 14.42 9.34
N LEU A 158 7.42 14.28 8.05
CA LEU A 158 7.79 15.29 7.05
C LEU A 158 7.03 16.61 7.27
N ALA A 159 5.73 16.55 7.62
CA ALA A 159 4.95 17.72 7.95
C ALA A 159 5.50 18.44 9.20
N ILE A 160 5.85 17.68 10.26
CA ILE A 160 6.48 18.21 11.47
C ILE A 160 7.83 18.86 11.15
N SER A 161 8.68 18.20 10.38
CA SER A 161 9.97 18.76 9.94
C SER A 161 9.78 20.07 9.18
N ARG A 162 8.85 20.11 8.24
CA ARG A 162 8.53 21.34 7.48
C ARG A 162 7.94 22.45 8.36
N TYR A 163 7.15 22.08 9.35
CA TYR A 163 6.63 23.05 10.33
C TYR A 163 7.77 23.73 11.08
N HIS A 164 8.72 22.98 11.63
CA HIS A 164 9.87 23.56 12.32
C HIS A 164 10.72 24.43 11.40
N ALA A 165 11.07 23.92 10.21
CA ALA A 165 11.85 24.69 9.23
C ALA A 165 11.15 26.00 8.83
N SER A 166 9.84 26.00 8.66
CA SER A 166 9.07 27.21 8.32
C SER A 166 9.12 28.30 9.39
N ARG A 167 9.50 27.93 10.62
CA ARG A 167 9.65 28.83 11.76
C ARG A 167 11.10 29.24 12.03
N GLY A 168 12.04 28.72 11.23
CA GLY A 168 13.47 28.93 11.42
C GLY A 168 14.08 28.07 12.55
N ASP A 169 13.37 27.00 12.96
CA ASP A 169 13.79 26.06 14.00
C ASP A 169 14.49 24.84 13.40
N ASP A 170 15.46 25.03 12.49
CA ASP A 170 16.12 23.98 11.72
C ASP A 170 16.89 22.98 12.60
N GLU A 171 17.27 23.36 13.82
CA GLU A 171 17.92 22.48 14.79
C GLU A 171 16.98 21.43 15.39
N ARG A 172 15.67 21.58 15.25
CA ARG A 172 14.69 20.62 15.76
C ARG A 172 14.58 19.41 14.84
N ASN A 173 15.37 18.39 15.16
CA ASN A 173 15.45 17.16 14.38
C ASN A 173 15.44 15.88 15.25
N VAL A 174 15.22 15.97 16.55
CA VAL A 174 15.12 14.80 17.45
C VAL A 174 13.70 14.27 17.49
N CYS A 175 13.55 12.96 17.30
CA CYS A 175 12.32 12.22 17.50
C CYS A 175 12.49 11.22 18.66
N LEU A 176 11.68 11.34 19.73
CA LEU A 176 11.64 10.38 20.81
C LEU A 176 10.78 9.19 20.44
N ILE A 177 11.31 7.97 20.58
CA ILE A 177 10.63 6.73 20.20
C ILE A 177 10.84 5.69 21.30
N PRO A 178 9.78 5.10 21.88
CA PRO A 178 9.92 4.00 22.84
C PRO A 178 10.64 2.79 22.23
N ASP A 179 11.42 2.09 23.01
CA ASP A 179 12.12 0.86 22.60
C ASP A 179 11.16 -0.28 22.23
N SER A 180 9.93 -0.25 22.77
CA SER A 180 8.84 -1.16 22.42
C SER A 180 8.16 -0.82 21.10
N ALA A 181 8.52 0.29 20.44
CA ALA A 181 7.90 0.71 19.20
C ALA A 181 8.22 -0.24 18.04
N HIS A 182 7.32 -0.31 17.07
CA HIS A 182 7.57 -1.04 15.84
C HIS A 182 8.77 -0.44 15.08
N GLY A 183 9.57 -1.28 14.43
CA GLY A 183 10.76 -0.82 13.70
C GLY A 183 10.49 0.22 12.61
N THR A 184 9.27 0.25 12.07
CA THR A 184 8.82 1.28 11.09
C THR A 184 8.92 2.69 11.65
N ASN A 185 8.68 2.87 12.95
CA ASN A 185 8.72 4.19 13.58
C ASN A 185 10.11 4.82 13.47
N ALA A 186 11.14 4.06 13.83
CA ALA A 186 12.52 4.51 13.71
C ALA A 186 12.95 4.70 12.26
N ALA A 187 12.51 3.80 11.35
CA ALA A 187 12.79 3.91 9.93
C ALA A 187 12.16 5.16 9.31
N SER A 188 10.89 5.45 9.62
CA SER A 188 10.19 6.63 9.13
C SER A 188 10.83 7.93 9.65
N ALA A 189 11.24 7.96 10.92
CA ALA A 189 11.95 9.10 11.50
C ALA A 189 13.29 9.36 10.80
N ALA A 190 14.07 8.31 10.58
CA ALA A 190 15.35 8.41 9.86
C ALA A 190 15.16 8.88 8.40
N MET A 191 14.14 8.37 7.70
CA MET A 191 13.79 8.81 6.34
C MET A 191 13.35 10.28 6.28
N ALA A 192 12.70 10.78 7.33
CA ALA A 192 12.35 12.20 7.46
C ALA A 192 13.53 13.10 7.84
N GLY A 193 14.75 12.54 7.98
CA GLY A 193 15.95 13.28 8.38
C GLY A 193 16.06 13.54 9.88
N MET A 194 15.24 12.86 10.69
CA MET A 194 15.26 13.02 12.14
C MET A 194 16.24 12.04 12.81
N ARG A 195 16.83 12.48 13.90
CA ARG A 195 17.66 11.67 14.79
C ARG A 195 16.77 11.00 15.83
N VAL A 196 16.79 9.68 15.86
CA VAL A 196 16.03 8.88 16.82
C VAL A 196 16.73 8.87 18.18
N VAL A 197 15.99 9.21 19.22
CA VAL A 197 16.38 9.03 20.61
C VAL A 197 15.42 8.04 21.25
N VAL A 198 15.96 6.89 21.65
CA VAL A 198 15.16 5.79 22.20
C VAL A 198 14.79 6.08 23.64
N VAL A 199 13.51 5.94 23.97
CA VAL A 199 12.98 6.02 25.34
C VAL A 199 12.77 4.60 25.87
N SER A 200 13.23 4.32 27.07
CA SER A 200 13.11 3.02 27.71
C SER A 200 11.66 2.69 28.05
N THR A 201 11.37 1.39 28.18
CA THR A 201 10.12 0.91 28.79
C THR A 201 10.39 0.39 30.20
N ASP A 202 9.36 0.43 31.05
CA ASP A 202 9.38 -0.17 32.38
C ASP A 202 9.22 -1.70 32.32
N ASP A 203 9.32 -2.37 33.49
CA ASP A 203 9.20 -3.83 33.58
C ASP A 203 7.81 -4.36 33.17
N ALA A 204 6.79 -3.49 33.11
CA ALA A 204 5.45 -3.81 32.64
C ALA A 204 5.27 -3.53 31.12
N GLY A 205 6.29 -3.04 30.44
CA GLY A 205 6.25 -2.71 29.01
C GLY A 205 5.62 -1.35 28.69
N ASN A 206 5.36 -0.51 29.68
CA ASN A 206 4.92 0.86 29.46
C ASN A 206 6.12 1.77 29.21
N VAL A 207 5.86 2.92 28.58
CA VAL A 207 6.88 3.95 28.40
C VAL A 207 7.35 4.43 29.79
N ASP A 208 8.65 4.38 30.05
CA ASP A 208 9.23 4.94 31.27
C ASP A 208 9.13 6.47 31.23
N LEU A 209 8.23 7.00 32.05
CA LEU A 209 7.93 8.43 32.10
C LEU A 209 9.11 9.25 32.68
N ILE A 210 9.96 8.64 33.50
CA ILE A 210 11.15 9.30 34.04
C ILE A 210 12.17 9.47 32.92
N ASP A 211 12.50 8.41 32.23
CA ASP A 211 13.44 8.44 31.10
C ASP A 211 12.92 9.35 29.95
N LEU A 212 11.60 9.32 29.69
CA LEU A 212 10.98 10.23 28.73
C LEU A 212 11.19 11.68 29.10
N ALA A 213 10.93 12.05 30.36
CA ALA A 213 11.08 13.43 30.85
C ALA A 213 12.55 13.89 30.83
N GLU A 214 13.49 13.01 31.22
CA GLU A 214 14.93 13.27 31.17
C GLU A 214 15.37 13.54 29.73
N LYS A 215 15.03 12.67 28.77
CA LYS A 215 15.40 12.82 27.37
C LYS A 215 14.75 14.03 26.71
N ALA A 216 13.49 14.30 27.03
CA ALA A 216 12.81 15.50 26.55
C ALA A 216 13.50 16.78 27.04
N THR A 217 13.96 16.79 28.30
CA THR A 217 14.70 17.90 28.88
C THR A 217 16.09 18.03 28.23
N GLN A 218 16.82 16.91 28.13
CA GLN A 218 18.17 16.87 27.55
C GLN A 218 18.18 17.41 26.11
N HIS A 219 17.17 17.07 25.33
CA HIS A 219 17.05 17.45 23.92
C HIS A 219 16.08 18.62 23.68
N SER A 220 15.72 19.40 24.71
CA SER A 220 14.68 20.42 24.63
C SER A 220 14.84 21.42 23.46
N GLY A 221 16.08 21.79 23.12
CA GLY A 221 16.38 22.67 21.99
C GLY A 221 16.26 22.00 20.62
N GLU A 222 16.44 20.69 20.56
CA GLU A 222 16.47 19.90 19.31
C GLU A 222 15.20 19.05 19.12
N LEU A 223 14.33 18.95 20.13
CA LEU A 223 13.16 18.09 20.10
C LEU A 223 12.16 18.54 19.06
N ALA A 224 11.91 17.71 18.08
CA ALA A 224 10.96 17.92 17.00
C ALA A 224 9.65 17.17 17.21
N ALA A 225 9.73 15.89 17.61
CA ALA A 225 8.60 14.99 17.66
C ALA A 225 8.77 13.89 18.71
N ALA A 226 7.66 13.25 19.05
CA ALA A 226 7.63 11.96 19.73
C ALA A 226 6.66 11.04 18.97
N MET A 227 7.01 9.76 18.84
CA MET A 227 6.12 8.75 18.28
C MET A 227 5.76 7.74 19.37
N VAL A 228 4.48 7.56 19.60
CA VAL A 228 3.95 6.66 20.62
C VAL A 228 2.94 5.72 19.98
N THR A 229 3.05 4.43 20.28
CA THR A 229 2.08 3.42 19.86
C THR A 229 1.13 3.11 21.02
N TYR A 230 -0.17 3.12 20.76
CA TYR A 230 -1.18 2.79 21.77
C TYR A 230 -2.29 1.92 21.14
N PRO A 231 -2.63 0.78 21.74
CA PRO A 231 -1.89 0.15 22.85
C PRO A 231 -0.45 -0.21 22.47
N SER A 232 0.40 -0.43 23.48
CA SER A 232 1.80 -0.82 23.24
C SER A 232 1.88 -2.25 22.69
N THR A 233 3.07 -2.67 22.23
CA THR A 233 3.31 -4.06 21.80
C THR A 233 3.22 -5.08 22.93
N HIS A 234 3.18 -4.63 24.16
CA HIS A 234 3.06 -5.47 25.36
C HIS A 234 1.62 -5.51 25.93
N GLY A 235 0.68 -4.76 25.35
CA GLY A 235 -0.74 -4.75 25.75
C GLY A 235 -1.23 -3.44 26.34
#